data_ef01569ee8f0ee417e7c301d3dac0a43
#
_entry.id   ef01569ee8f0ee417e7c301d3dac0a43
#
_cell.length_a   1.000
_cell.length_b   1.000
_cell.length_c   1.000
_cell.angle_alpha   90.00
_cell.angle_beta   90.00
_cell.angle_gamma   90.00
#
_symmetry.space_group_name_H-M   'P 1'
#
loop_
_entity.id
_entity.type
_entity.pdbx_description
1 polymer ?
#
loop_
_entity_poly.entity_id
_entity_poly.type
_entity_poly.pdbx_seq_one_letter_code
_entity_poly.pdbx_strand_id
1 'polypeptide(L)'
;MIIYSGIKSDFMEAIENASIASQIKDNIYNKMHRNTSESEFRSWQNSLQSMYIVLADSQIPKDTGIAIEYNIPQTSKRVDFIISGYDEDRKPNVIIIELKQWSDAQAVQGQDALVETFTGGSLRKVVHPSYQAWSYKVMIEDYNSNVQNYKISLHPCAYLHNYSKSNPDKLEQSQYQEYIDEAPMYGQGEVSKLREFIKKSVVYGDEKSILYKIENGKIRPSKSLQDSIKKMIDGNQEFVMLDEQKVVFEDILLNSLKCKKDKKKRTIIVKGGPGTGKTVVAINLLAKLTQEGQFVQYTSKNSAPRYVYAKKLSGYKKSSVLNMFKGSGSYVDLESNMIDTVLCDEAHRLNEKSGLYSNLGENQIKEIIHASTCSVFFIDESQRVTLKDIGTVNEIKKWAKELGSEVKVLELVSQFRCNGSNGYLAWLDHVLEIRETANLDMQDIDYDIQILDSPNQVKEIIFEKNKEANKARILAGYCWEWIREGKSRTDIHDIVIDDFEMSWNLDNTQTFAIDPKSVNEIGCIHTSQGLEFDYVGVIIGDDMRYEEGHIVTDFTKRAKTDQSLKGIKALYKNDSERALKEADEIIKNTYRTLMTRGMKGCYVSCTDSKLAEYLKQSIGRKR
;
A
#
# COMPACT_ATOMS: atom_id res chain seq x y z
N MET A 1 7.74 0.82 -15.61
CA MET A 1 9.14 0.99 -16.08
C MET A 1 9.76 -0.38 -16.31
N ILE A 2 10.34 -0.61 -17.49
CA ILE A 2 11.03 -1.84 -17.86
C ILE A 2 12.53 -1.67 -17.63
N ILE A 3 13.18 -2.59 -16.92
CA ILE A 3 14.62 -2.49 -16.65
C ILE A 3 15.43 -2.85 -17.89
N TYR A 4 15.15 -4.01 -18.52
CA TYR A 4 15.75 -4.39 -19.79
C TYR A 4 14.67 -4.56 -20.85
N SER A 5 14.86 -3.99 -22.04
CA SER A 5 13.99 -4.13 -23.20
C SER A 5 14.82 -4.36 -24.47
N GLY A 6 14.58 -5.46 -25.15
CA GLY A 6 15.24 -5.87 -26.41
C GLY A 6 14.29 -6.66 -27.29
N ILE A 7 14.78 -7.14 -28.41
CA ILE A 7 14.12 -8.21 -29.17
C ILE A 7 14.78 -9.55 -28.86
N LYS A 8 14.14 -10.65 -29.26
CA LYS A 8 14.68 -12.00 -29.01
C LYS A 8 16.12 -12.16 -29.46
N SER A 9 16.48 -11.67 -30.66
CA SER A 9 17.88 -11.75 -31.17
C SER A 9 18.86 -11.04 -30.23
N ASP A 10 18.53 -9.85 -29.72
CA ASP A 10 19.41 -9.09 -28.83
C ASP A 10 19.58 -9.82 -27.48
N PHE A 11 18.51 -10.42 -26.97
CA PHE A 11 18.53 -11.21 -25.74
C PHE A 11 19.43 -12.47 -25.91
N MET A 12 19.27 -13.19 -27.01
CA MET A 12 20.06 -14.39 -27.28
C MET A 12 21.54 -14.04 -27.35
N GLU A 13 21.90 -12.99 -28.09
CA GLU A 13 23.28 -12.51 -28.22
C GLU A 13 23.85 -12.07 -26.86
N ALA A 14 23.07 -11.36 -26.06
CA ALA A 14 23.49 -10.89 -24.73
C ALA A 14 23.73 -12.06 -23.74
N ILE A 15 23.00 -13.17 -23.88
CA ILE A 15 23.26 -14.40 -23.12
C ILE A 15 24.53 -15.07 -23.59
N GLU A 16 24.71 -15.24 -24.91
CA GLU A 16 25.91 -15.88 -25.52
C GLU A 16 27.19 -15.13 -25.13
N ASN A 17 27.13 -13.80 -25.07
CA ASN A 17 28.22 -12.93 -24.65
C ASN A 17 28.34 -12.78 -23.10
N ALA A 18 27.55 -13.51 -22.32
CA ALA A 18 27.47 -13.42 -20.85
C ALA A 18 27.28 -11.98 -20.30
N SER A 19 26.69 -11.08 -21.09
CA SER A 19 26.56 -9.65 -20.78
C SER A 19 25.22 -9.26 -20.15
N ILE A 20 24.15 -10.09 -20.29
CA ILE A 20 22.78 -9.73 -19.93
C ILE A 20 22.62 -9.34 -18.46
N ALA A 21 23.19 -10.10 -17.52
CA ALA A 21 23.07 -9.81 -16.09
C ALA A 21 23.77 -8.49 -15.71
N SER A 22 24.89 -8.17 -16.38
CA SER A 22 25.59 -6.88 -16.21
C SER A 22 24.76 -5.73 -16.77
N GLN A 23 24.15 -5.90 -17.94
CA GLN A 23 23.27 -4.89 -18.54
C GLN A 23 22.06 -4.60 -17.63
N ILE A 24 21.45 -5.63 -17.04
CA ILE A 24 20.34 -5.47 -16.09
C ILE A 24 20.80 -4.71 -14.84
N LYS A 25 21.97 -5.10 -14.27
CA LYS A 25 22.55 -4.44 -13.11
C LYS A 25 22.82 -2.96 -13.37
N ASP A 26 23.43 -2.63 -14.50
CA ASP A 26 23.74 -1.26 -14.89
C ASP A 26 22.46 -0.45 -15.14
N ASN A 27 21.44 -1.06 -15.76
CA ASN A 27 20.15 -0.42 -15.97
C ASN A 27 19.40 -0.17 -14.64
N ILE A 28 19.47 -1.09 -13.67
CA ILE A 28 18.91 -0.87 -12.33
C ILE A 28 19.63 0.29 -11.64
N TYR A 29 20.95 0.31 -11.71
CA TYR A 29 21.72 1.42 -11.14
C TYR A 29 21.35 2.75 -11.80
N ASN A 30 21.33 2.79 -13.15
CA ASN A 30 21.05 4.00 -13.90
C ASN A 30 19.59 4.49 -13.80
N LYS A 31 18.61 3.56 -13.74
CA LYS A 31 17.16 3.90 -13.72
C LYS A 31 16.59 4.01 -12.31
N MET A 32 17.17 3.35 -11.31
CA MET A 32 16.60 3.28 -9.95
C MET A 32 17.58 3.70 -8.86
N HIS A 33 18.82 4.04 -9.19
CA HIS A 33 19.93 4.35 -8.25
C HIS A 33 20.04 3.33 -7.10
N ARG A 34 19.75 2.06 -7.41
CA ARG A 34 19.78 0.94 -6.47
C ARG A 34 20.94 0.00 -6.77
N ASN A 35 21.68 -0.37 -5.73
CA ASN A 35 22.67 -1.43 -5.84
C ASN A 35 21.99 -2.80 -5.88
N THR A 36 22.48 -3.66 -6.75
CA THR A 36 22.05 -5.06 -6.90
C THR A 36 22.83 -5.95 -5.94
N SER A 37 22.15 -6.82 -5.20
CA SER A 37 22.82 -7.83 -4.38
C SER A 37 23.44 -8.95 -5.23
N GLU A 38 24.48 -9.62 -4.71
CA GLU A 38 25.09 -10.77 -5.40
C GLU A 38 24.09 -11.92 -5.63
N SER A 39 23.17 -12.14 -4.70
CA SER A 39 22.13 -13.16 -4.82
C SER A 39 21.17 -12.86 -5.98
N GLU A 40 20.76 -11.60 -6.12
CA GLU A 40 19.90 -11.14 -7.22
C GLU A 40 20.63 -11.27 -8.58
N PHE A 41 21.89 -10.87 -8.64
CA PHE A 41 22.72 -11.01 -9.83
C PHE A 41 22.86 -12.48 -10.27
N ARG A 42 23.16 -13.39 -9.34
CA ARG A 42 23.24 -14.84 -9.63
C ARG A 42 21.89 -15.41 -10.04
N SER A 43 20.80 -14.90 -9.48
CA SER A 43 19.45 -15.31 -9.85
C SER A 43 19.18 -15.04 -11.34
N TRP A 44 19.53 -13.86 -11.82
CA TRP A 44 19.40 -13.55 -13.26
C TRP A 44 20.26 -14.46 -14.13
N GLN A 45 21.52 -14.67 -13.78
CA GLN A 45 22.40 -15.56 -14.55
C GLN A 45 21.78 -16.94 -14.75
N ASN A 46 21.22 -17.54 -13.71
CA ASN A 46 20.63 -18.87 -13.76
C ASN A 46 19.29 -18.90 -14.51
N SER A 47 18.37 -18.00 -14.14
CA SER A 47 17.01 -18.00 -14.69
C SER A 47 16.97 -17.58 -16.16
N LEU A 48 17.80 -16.61 -16.56
CA LEU A 48 17.84 -16.14 -17.94
C LEU A 48 18.51 -17.16 -18.88
N GLN A 49 19.44 -17.96 -18.37
CA GLN A 49 19.99 -19.10 -19.12
C GLN A 49 18.90 -20.14 -19.42
N SER A 50 17.99 -20.38 -18.48
CA SER A 50 16.86 -21.28 -18.72
C SER A 50 15.88 -20.70 -19.74
N MET A 51 15.67 -19.39 -19.76
CA MET A 51 14.86 -18.71 -20.78
C MET A 51 15.55 -18.70 -22.16
N TYR A 52 16.89 -18.63 -22.22
CA TYR A 52 17.62 -18.80 -23.46
C TYR A 52 17.30 -20.16 -24.10
N ILE A 53 17.33 -21.25 -23.32
CA ILE A 53 16.98 -22.59 -23.80
C ILE A 53 15.55 -22.61 -24.35
N VAL A 54 14.57 -21.98 -23.64
CA VAL A 54 13.19 -21.89 -24.11
C VAL A 54 13.09 -21.15 -25.43
N LEU A 55 13.74 -20.00 -25.54
CA LEU A 55 13.66 -19.13 -26.72
C LEU A 55 14.54 -19.63 -27.92
N ALA A 56 15.41 -20.62 -27.73
CA ALA A 56 16.20 -21.25 -28.78
C ALA A 56 15.33 -22.14 -29.68
N ASP A 57 14.19 -21.62 -30.15
CA ASP A 57 13.26 -22.25 -31.08
C ASP A 57 13.10 -21.33 -32.30
N SER A 58 13.31 -21.86 -33.50
CA SER A 58 13.26 -21.09 -34.75
C SER A 58 11.85 -20.65 -35.13
N GLN A 59 10.80 -21.27 -34.56
CA GLN A 59 9.39 -20.90 -34.77
C GLN A 59 8.97 -19.69 -33.94
N ILE A 60 9.73 -19.30 -32.89
CA ILE A 60 9.53 -18.04 -32.20
C ILE A 60 10.30 -16.95 -32.98
N PRO A 61 9.60 -15.91 -33.50
CA PRO A 61 10.22 -14.89 -34.35
C PRO A 61 11.41 -14.19 -33.68
N LYS A 62 12.42 -13.81 -34.47
CA LYS A 62 13.65 -13.15 -33.98
C LYS A 62 13.39 -11.73 -33.44
N ASP A 63 12.37 -11.07 -33.96
CA ASP A 63 11.91 -9.71 -33.64
C ASP A 63 10.85 -9.68 -32.52
N THR A 64 10.58 -10.82 -31.88
CA THR A 64 9.71 -10.91 -30.68
C THR A 64 10.26 -10.03 -29.56
N GLY A 65 9.41 -9.18 -28.97
CA GLY A 65 9.83 -8.29 -27.89
C GLY A 65 10.08 -9.03 -26.59
N ILE A 66 11.18 -8.69 -25.92
CA ILE A 66 11.61 -9.25 -24.63
C ILE A 66 11.78 -8.12 -23.63
N ALA A 67 11.15 -8.25 -22.47
CA ALA A 67 11.39 -7.37 -21.33
C ALA A 67 11.71 -8.18 -20.08
N ILE A 68 12.61 -7.65 -19.24
CA ILE A 68 13.04 -8.28 -18.00
C ILE A 68 12.90 -7.25 -16.88
N GLU A 69 12.43 -7.70 -15.72
CA GLU A 69 12.25 -6.87 -14.53
C GLU A 69 11.30 -5.67 -14.81
N TYR A 70 10.06 -5.95 -15.22
CA TYR A 70 9.05 -4.91 -15.40
C TYR A 70 8.41 -4.54 -14.06
N ASN A 71 8.66 -3.32 -13.61
CA ASN A 71 8.01 -2.79 -12.42
C ASN A 71 6.51 -2.58 -12.68
N ILE A 72 5.68 -3.28 -11.93
CA ILE A 72 4.23 -3.10 -11.99
C ILE A 72 3.89 -1.72 -11.39
N PRO A 73 3.18 -0.86 -12.14
CA PRO A 73 2.84 0.47 -11.66
C PRO A 73 2.14 0.45 -10.30
N GLN A 74 2.44 1.43 -9.46
CA GLN A 74 1.91 1.58 -8.10
C GLN A 74 2.26 0.44 -7.12
N THR A 75 3.25 -0.39 -7.44
CA THR A 75 3.73 -1.44 -6.55
C THR A 75 5.26 -1.46 -6.51
N SER A 76 5.82 -2.14 -5.51
CA SER A 76 7.26 -2.48 -5.47
C SER A 76 7.55 -3.81 -6.16
N LYS A 77 6.57 -4.41 -6.83
CA LYS A 77 6.69 -5.73 -7.47
C LYS A 77 7.12 -5.62 -8.91
N ARG A 78 7.80 -6.66 -9.37
CA ARG A 78 8.35 -6.73 -10.73
C ARG A 78 7.96 -8.07 -11.35
N VAL A 79 7.63 -8.04 -12.64
CA VAL A 79 7.50 -9.23 -13.47
C VAL A 79 8.89 -9.64 -13.94
N ASP A 80 9.25 -10.87 -13.69
CA ASP A 80 10.61 -11.37 -13.99
C ASP A 80 10.92 -11.34 -15.50
N PHE A 81 9.98 -11.85 -16.33
CA PHE A 81 10.20 -11.97 -17.77
C PHE A 81 8.90 -11.76 -18.56
N ILE A 82 8.98 -10.99 -19.63
CA ILE A 82 7.85 -10.70 -20.54
C ILE A 82 8.26 -10.98 -21.97
N ILE A 83 7.34 -11.60 -22.73
CA ILE A 83 7.45 -11.82 -24.17
C ILE A 83 6.28 -11.12 -24.85
N SER A 84 6.52 -10.34 -25.91
CA SER A 84 5.47 -9.67 -26.68
C SER A 84 5.51 -10.00 -28.16
N GLY A 85 4.34 -10.02 -28.78
CA GLY A 85 4.19 -10.26 -30.21
C GLY A 85 2.72 -10.27 -30.62
N TYR A 86 2.46 -10.73 -31.83
CA TYR A 86 1.11 -10.83 -32.40
C TYR A 86 0.73 -12.30 -32.64
N ASP A 87 -0.54 -12.64 -32.42
CA ASP A 87 -1.10 -13.95 -32.81
C ASP A 87 -1.36 -14.06 -34.32
N GLU A 88 -1.98 -15.17 -34.74
CA GLU A 88 -2.35 -15.41 -36.14
C GLU A 88 -3.27 -14.31 -36.71
N ASP A 89 -4.15 -13.75 -35.89
CA ASP A 89 -5.09 -12.67 -36.24
C ASP A 89 -4.44 -11.26 -36.16
N ARG A 90 -3.14 -11.15 -35.91
CA ARG A 90 -2.44 -9.87 -35.68
C ARG A 90 -2.95 -9.10 -34.46
N LYS A 91 -3.52 -9.78 -33.47
CA LYS A 91 -3.88 -9.16 -32.19
C LYS A 91 -2.64 -9.10 -31.28
N PRO A 92 -2.48 -8.01 -30.52
CA PRO A 92 -1.31 -7.88 -29.64
C PRO A 92 -1.43 -8.78 -28.41
N ASN A 93 -0.40 -9.58 -28.16
CA ASN A 93 -0.32 -10.51 -27.06
C ASN A 93 0.96 -10.30 -26.24
N VAL A 94 0.86 -10.53 -24.94
CA VAL A 94 1.96 -10.50 -24.02
C VAL A 94 1.90 -11.71 -23.11
N ILE A 95 3.03 -12.39 -22.97
CA ILE A 95 3.20 -13.51 -22.06
C ILE A 95 3.97 -13.00 -20.85
N ILE A 96 3.41 -13.19 -19.66
CA ILE A 96 4.00 -12.87 -18.37
C ILE A 96 4.54 -14.16 -17.78
N ILE A 97 5.86 -14.24 -17.54
CA ILE A 97 6.50 -15.44 -17.01
C ILE A 97 7.11 -15.12 -15.64
N GLU A 98 6.62 -15.76 -14.62
CA GLU A 98 7.22 -15.77 -13.30
C GLU A 98 8.27 -16.87 -13.20
N LEU A 99 9.50 -16.51 -12.89
CA LEU A 99 10.65 -17.44 -12.86
C LEU A 99 10.97 -17.88 -11.44
N LYS A 100 11.04 -19.18 -11.21
CA LYS A 100 11.39 -19.74 -9.90
C LYS A 100 12.56 -20.72 -10.01
N GLN A 101 13.52 -20.56 -9.10
CA GLN A 101 14.68 -21.47 -8.97
C GLN A 101 14.47 -22.55 -7.91
N TRP A 102 13.23 -22.76 -7.47
CA TRP A 102 12.93 -23.75 -6.45
C TRP A 102 13.23 -25.16 -6.97
N SER A 103 13.87 -25.96 -6.12
CA SER A 103 14.09 -27.38 -6.38
C SER A 103 13.03 -28.26 -5.71
N ASP A 104 12.41 -27.77 -4.63
CA ASP A 104 11.31 -28.45 -3.93
C ASP A 104 10.36 -27.40 -3.35
N ALA A 105 9.07 -27.77 -3.27
CA ALA A 105 8.04 -27.01 -2.61
C ALA A 105 6.93 -27.93 -2.12
N GLN A 106 6.17 -27.52 -1.12
CA GLN A 106 5.10 -28.32 -0.54
C GLN A 106 3.82 -27.49 -0.41
N ALA A 107 2.69 -28.15 -0.57
CA ALA A 107 1.39 -27.53 -0.34
C ALA A 107 1.17 -27.21 1.14
N VAL A 108 0.54 -26.08 1.42
CA VAL A 108 0.14 -25.68 2.77
C VAL A 108 -1.34 -25.98 2.95
N GLN A 109 -1.63 -26.93 3.82
CA GLN A 109 -3.01 -27.36 4.09
C GLN A 109 -3.84 -26.25 4.73
N GLY A 110 -5.05 -26.02 4.20
CA GLY A 110 -6.03 -25.07 4.74
C GLY A 110 -5.68 -23.59 4.56
N GLN A 111 -4.72 -23.30 3.69
CA GLN A 111 -4.39 -21.92 3.28
C GLN A 111 -4.42 -21.82 1.76
N ASP A 112 -5.26 -20.93 1.25
CA ASP A 112 -5.44 -20.75 -0.18
C ASP A 112 -4.23 -20.06 -0.83
N ALA A 113 -3.86 -20.54 -2.02
CA ALA A 113 -2.75 -20.01 -2.83
C ALA A 113 -1.37 -19.96 -2.14
N LEU A 114 -1.14 -20.66 -1.03
CA LEU A 114 0.15 -20.70 -0.33
C LEU A 114 0.87 -22.02 -0.50
N VAL A 115 2.18 -21.94 -0.63
CA VAL A 115 3.12 -23.07 -0.65
C VAL A 115 4.27 -22.82 0.32
N GLU A 116 4.93 -23.87 0.75
CA GLU A 116 6.12 -23.78 1.59
C GLU A 116 7.34 -24.25 0.79
N THR A 117 8.37 -23.44 0.76
CA THR A 117 9.62 -23.73 0.03
C THR A 117 10.82 -23.11 0.73
N PHE A 118 12.01 -23.62 0.42
CA PHE A 118 13.25 -23.04 0.94
C PHE A 118 13.66 -21.85 0.08
N THR A 119 13.60 -20.66 0.66
CA THR A 119 13.97 -19.40 -0.01
C THR A 119 14.50 -18.38 1.01
N GLY A 120 15.42 -17.52 0.57
CA GLY A 120 16.02 -16.53 1.47
C GLY A 120 16.75 -17.16 2.66
N GLY A 121 17.32 -18.37 2.49
CA GLY A 121 18.09 -19.07 3.53
C GLY A 121 17.25 -19.79 4.58
N SER A 122 15.92 -19.89 4.43
CA SER A 122 15.03 -20.59 5.36
C SER A 122 13.80 -21.17 4.66
N LEU A 123 13.12 -22.09 5.32
CA LEU A 123 11.81 -22.60 4.89
C LEU A 123 10.76 -21.51 5.16
N ARG A 124 10.04 -21.12 4.12
CA ARG A 124 9.05 -20.02 4.19
C ARG A 124 7.76 -20.35 3.45
N LYS A 125 6.66 -19.83 3.98
CA LYS A 125 5.41 -19.77 3.25
C LYS A 125 5.43 -18.59 2.29
N VAL A 126 5.14 -18.89 1.04
CA VAL A 126 5.08 -17.92 -0.06
C VAL A 126 3.85 -18.21 -0.92
N VAL A 127 3.48 -17.30 -1.79
CA VAL A 127 2.37 -17.52 -2.71
C VAL A 127 2.73 -18.58 -3.76
N HIS A 128 1.70 -19.32 -4.21
CA HIS A 128 1.85 -20.27 -5.32
C HIS A 128 2.28 -19.55 -6.60
N PRO A 129 3.21 -20.09 -7.41
CA PRO A 129 3.73 -19.41 -8.59
C PRO A 129 2.66 -19.02 -9.62
N SER A 130 1.66 -19.88 -9.85
CA SER A 130 0.52 -19.56 -10.71
C SER A 130 -0.32 -18.40 -10.17
N TYR A 131 -0.59 -18.37 -8.86
CA TYR A 131 -1.27 -17.23 -8.23
C TYR A 131 -0.47 -15.94 -8.42
N GLN A 132 0.83 -15.97 -8.24
CA GLN A 132 1.70 -14.80 -8.40
C GLN A 132 1.64 -14.26 -9.83
N ALA A 133 1.84 -15.11 -10.84
CA ALA A 133 1.78 -14.73 -12.25
C ALA A 133 0.39 -14.19 -12.63
N TRP A 134 -0.68 -14.84 -12.20
CA TRP A 134 -2.06 -14.39 -12.40
C TRP A 134 -2.33 -13.05 -11.73
N SER A 135 -1.88 -12.87 -10.49
CA SER A 135 -2.09 -11.62 -9.75
C SER A 135 -1.40 -10.43 -10.46
N TYR A 136 -0.24 -10.65 -11.04
CA TYR A 136 0.49 -9.62 -11.81
C TYR A 136 -0.23 -9.27 -13.12
N LYS A 137 -0.80 -10.26 -13.83
CA LYS A 137 -1.69 -10.01 -14.97
C LYS A 137 -2.84 -9.08 -14.59
N VAL A 138 -3.59 -9.42 -13.53
CA VAL A 138 -4.75 -8.64 -13.07
C VAL A 138 -4.35 -7.21 -12.73
N MET A 139 -3.22 -7.03 -12.05
CA MET A 139 -2.71 -5.69 -11.72
C MET A 139 -2.38 -4.87 -12.97
N ILE A 140 -1.71 -5.46 -13.95
CA ILE A 140 -1.35 -4.76 -15.18
C ILE A 140 -2.61 -4.41 -15.98
N GLU A 141 -3.59 -5.32 -16.08
CA GLU A 141 -4.89 -5.07 -16.73
C GLU A 141 -5.68 -3.94 -16.06
N ASP A 142 -5.70 -3.92 -14.72
CA ASP A 142 -6.44 -2.91 -13.96
C ASP A 142 -5.80 -1.51 -14.02
N TYR A 143 -4.48 -1.42 -14.01
CA TYR A 143 -3.78 -0.13 -13.88
C TYR A 143 -3.23 0.45 -15.18
N ASN A 144 -3.00 -0.34 -16.21
CA ASN A 144 -2.40 0.15 -17.46
C ASN A 144 -3.45 0.53 -18.52
N SER A 145 -3.60 1.84 -18.79
CA SER A 145 -4.57 2.33 -19.76
C SER A 145 -4.34 1.77 -21.19
N ASN A 146 -3.08 1.58 -21.58
CA ASN A 146 -2.75 1.13 -22.93
C ASN A 146 -3.06 -0.35 -23.13
N VAL A 147 -2.91 -1.17 -22.10
CA VAL A 147 -3.35 -2.58 -22.15
C VAL A 147 -4.84 -2.67 -22.50
N GLN A 148 -5.67 -1.83 -21.87
CA GLN A 148 -7.10 -1.83 -22.14
C GLN A 148 -7.46 -1.14 -23.47
N ASN A 149 -6.85 0.01 -23.78
CA ASN A 149 -7.17 0.79 -24.97
C ASN A 149 -6.76 0.08 -26.26
N TYR A 150 -5.62 -0.60 -26.26
CA TYR A 150 -5.12 -1.38 -27.41
C TYR A 150 -5.55 -2.84 -27.37
N LYS A 151 -6.37 -3.24 -26.36
CA LYS A 151 -6.86 -4.61 -26.15
C LYS A 151 -5.71 -5.64 -26.20
N ILE A 152 -4.62 -5.35 -25.49
CA ILE A 152 -3.47 -6.24 -25.37
C ILE A 152 -3.88 -7.41 -24.48
N SER A 153 -3.84 -8.63 -25.01
CA SER A 153 -4.15 -9.85 -24.26
C SER A 153 -2.94 -10.26 -23.41
N LEU A 154 -3.14 -10.49 -22.10
CA LEU A 154 -2.09 -10.90 -21.19
C LEU A 154 -2.24 -12.39 -20.84
N HIS A 155 -1.18 -13.18 -21.02
CA HIS A 155 -1.13 -14.62 -20.79
C HIS A 155 -0.09 -14.93 -19.69
N PRO A 156 -0.50 -15.08 -18.42
CA PRO A 156 0.43 -15.39 -17.35
C PRO A 156 0.81 -16.86 -17.34
N CYS A 157 2.03 -17.17 -16.93
CA CYS A 157 2.47 -18.53 -16.59
C CYS A 157 3.62 -18.47 -15.59
N ALA A 158 3.94 -19.61 -14.98
CA ALA A 158 5.11 -19.76 -14.11
C ALA A 158 6.08 -20.81 -14.68
N TYR A 159 7.38 -20.54 -14.61
CA TYR A 159 8.42 -21.49 -15.00
C TYR A 159 9.38 -21.76 -13.85
N LEU A 160 9.26 -22.97 -13.29
CA LEU A 160 10.06 -23.46 -12.17
C LEU A 160 11.20 -24.34 -12.74
N HIS A 161 12.23 -23.71 -13.27
CA HIS A 161 13.21 -24.39 -14.11
C HIS A 161 14.11 -25.42 -13.39
N ASN A 162 14.15 -25.41 -12.04
CA ASN A 162 14.85 -26.41 -11.23
C ASN A 162 13.91 -27.39 -10.52
N TYR A 163 12.59 -27.23 -10.67
CA TYR A 163 11.60 -28.07 -10.00
C TYR A 163 11.20 -29.25 -10.87
N SER A 164 11.52 -30.47 -10.42
CA SER A 164 11.08 -31.70 -11.07
C SER A 164 9.70 -32.10 -10.54
N LYS A 165 8.69 -32.10 -11.41
CA LYS A 165 7.32 -32.48 -11.04
C LYS A 165 7.26 -33.95 -10.62
N SER A 166 6.60 -34.25 -9.52
CA SER A 166 6.25 -35.60 -9.07
C SER A 166 4.88 -36.03 -9.64
N ASN A 167 4.52 -37.31 -9.47
CA ASN A 167 3.19 -37.76 -9.85
C ASN A 167 2.57 -38.55 -8.66
N PRO A 168 1.51 -38.04 -7.97
CA PRO A 168 0.91 -36.69 -8.15
C PRO A 168 1.85 -35.56 -7.72
N ASP A 169 1.72 -34.40 -8.38
CA ASP A 169 2.56 -33.27 -8.07
C ASP A 169 2.08 -32.49 -6.84
N LYS A 170 3.04 -32.03 -6.02
CA LYS A 170 2.76 -31.31 -4.77
C LYS A 170 2.15 -29.93 -4.99
N LEU A 171 2.45 -29.30 -6.13
CA LEU A 171 1.97 -27.96 -6.50
C LEU A 171 0.73 -28.01 -7.42
N GLU A 172 0.37 -29.17 -7.98
CA GLU A 172 -0.82 -29.36 -8.84
C GLU A 172 -1.99 -30.01 -8.09
N GLN A 173 -2.15 -29.64 -6.81
CA GLN A 173 -3.29 -30.08 -6.01
C GLN A 173 -4.56 -29.30 -6.34
N SER A 174 -5.73 -29.91 -6.10
CA SER A 174 -7.05 -29.31 -6.40
C SER A 174 -7.27 -27.93 -5.79
N GLN A 175 -6.66 -27.63 -4.65
CA GLN A 175 -6.75 -26.30 -4.01
C GLN A 175 -6.08 -25.19 -4.81
N TYR A 176 -5.21 -25.50 -5.78
CA TYR A 176 -4.52 -24.51 -6.64
C TYR A 176 -5.06 -24.50 -8.07
N GLN A 177 -6.02 -25.39 -8.41
CA GLN A 177 -6.48 -25.61 -9.77
C GLN A 177 -6.98 -24.33 -10.44
N GLU A 178 -7.75 -23.51 -9.71
CA GLU A 178 -8.24 -22.22 -10.21
C GLU A 178 -7.11 -21.31 -10.73
N TYR A 179 -6.00 -21.26 -10.01
CA TYR A 179 -4.85 -20.42 -10.40
C TYR A 179 -4.02 -21.05 -11.50
N ILE A 180 -3.93 -22.38 -11.54
CA ILE A 180 -3.20 -23.11 -12.59
C ILE A 180 -3.94 -22.99 -13.93
N ASP A 181 -5.27 -23.00 -13.92
CA ASP A 181 -6.09 -22.82 -15.12
C ASP A 181 -5.89 -21.42 -15.73
N GLU A 182 -5.74 -20.40 -14.89
CA GLU A 182 -5.47 -19.01 -15.31
C GLU A 182 -4.00 -18.78 -15.69
N ALA A 183 -3.05 -19.42 -15.01
CA ALA A 183 -1.60 -19.27 -15.17
C ALA A 183 -0.91 -20.64 -15.09
N PRO A 184 -0.78 -21.36 -16.19
CA PRO A 184 -0.14 -22.68 -16.24
C PRO A 184 1.27 -22.67 -15.65
N MET A 185 1.65 -23.76 -14.99
CA MET A 185 2.95 -23.93 -14.37
C MET A 185 3.79 -25.00 -15.11
N TYR A 186 5.02 -24.63 -15.47
CA TYR A 186 5.98 -25.49 -16.14
C TYR A 186 7.16 -25.80 -15.22
N GLY A 187 7.56 -27.06 -15.15
CA GLY A 187 8.70 -27.54 -14.36
C GLY A 187 9.95 -27.84 -15.21
N GLN A 188 10.97 -28.39 -14.56
CA GLN A 188 12.16 -28.88 -15.21
C GLN A 188 11.79 -30.00 -16.22
N GLY A 189 12.34 -29.92 -17.46
CA GLY A 189 12.03 -30.88 -18.52
C GLY A 189 10.77 -30.54 -19.34
N GLU A 190 10.00 -29.53 -19.00
CA GLU A 190 8.79 -29.13 -19.72
C GLU A 190 9.00 -27.97 -20.71
N VAL A 191 10.24 -27.72 -21.14
CA VAL A 191 10.61 -26.67 -22.12
C VAL A 191 9.74 -26.71 -23.38
N SER A 192 9.47 -27.92 -23.92
CA SER A 192 8.63 -28.05 -25.11
C SER A 192 7.19 -27.58 -24.88
N LYS A 193 6.60 -27.86 -23.71
CA LYS A 193 5.26 -27.39 -23.37
C LYS A 193 5.21 -25.85 -23.23
N LEU A 194 6.22 -25.27 -22.61
CA LEU A 194 6.32 -23.79 -22.49
C LEU A 194 6.51 -23.15 -23.88
N ARG A 195 7.29 -23.76 -24.77
CA ARG A 195 7.39 -23.30 -26.16
C ARG A 195 6.06 -23.32 -26.89
N GLU A 196 5.30 -24.40 -26.77
CA GLU A 196 3.94 -24.47 -27.37
C GLU A 196 3.01 -23.38 -26.80
N PHE A 197 3.07 -23.12 -25.50
CA PHE A 197 2.33 -22.02 -24.89
C PHE A 197 2.72 -20.66 -25.49
N ILE A 198 4.01 -20.41 -25.67
CA ILE A 198 4.52 -19.16 -26.27
C ILE A 198 4.06 -19.06 -27.74
N LYS A 199 4.27 -20.10 -28.54
CA LYS A 199 3.93 -20.10 -29.98
C LYS A 199 2.45 -19.92 -30.25
N LYS A 200 1.58 -20.37 -29.35
CA LYS A 200 0.13 -20.17 -29.46
C LYS A 200 -0.27 -18.69 -29.45
N SER A 201 0.46 -17.85 -28.73
CA SER A 201 0.15 -16.43 -28.55
C SER A 201 1.05 -15.50 -29.34
N VAL A 202 2.25 -15.95 -29.71
CA VAL A 202 3.27 -15.15 -30.43
C VAL A 202 3.65 -15.87 -31.72
N VAL A 203 2.96 -15.53 -32.81
CA VAL A 203 3.23 -16.04 -34.16
C VAL A 203 4.08 -15.06 -34.96
N TYR A 204 3.92 -13.77 -34.70
CA TYR A 204 4.71 -12.71 -35.33
C TYR A 204 5.36 -11.84 -34.26
N GLY A 205 6.58 -11.36 -34.53
CA GLY A 205 7.25 -10.40 -33.68
C GLY A 205 6.62 -9.00 -33.74
N ASP A 206 7.00 -8.14 -32.83
CA ASP A 206 6.45 -6.79 -32.69
C ASP A 206 7.53 -5.70 -32.60
N GLU A 207 8.80 -6.06 -32.73
CA GLU A 207 9.95 -5.15 -32.59
C GLU A 207 9.85 -4.27 -31.32
N LYS A 208 9.37 -4.82 -30.22
CA LYS A 208 9.11 -4.14 -28.94
C LYS A 208 7.97 -3.09 -28.96
N SER A 209 7.18 -3.01 -30.03
CA SER A 209 6.14 -1.97 -30.13
C SER A 209 5.05 -2.11 -29.05
N ILE A 210 4.73 -3.36 -28.66
CA ILE A 210 3.77 -3.66 -27.58
C ILE A 210 4.37 -3.31 -26.22
N LEU A 211 5.65 -3.66 -25.99
CA LEU A 211 6.36 -3.32 -24.75
C LEU A 211 6.41 -1.80 -24.56
N TYR A 212 6.71 -1.05 -25.62
CA TYR A 212 6.69 0.41 -25.59
C TYR A 212 5.31 0.95 -25.20
N LYS A 213 4.22 0.38 -25.74
CA LYS A 213 2.85 0.78 -25.35
C LYS A 213 2.58 0.50 -23.88
N ILE A 214 2.99 -0.66 -23.36
CA ILE A 214 2.81 -1.01 -21.94
C ILE A 214 3.61 -0.06 -21.04
N GLU A 215 4.87 0.21 -21.38
CA GLU A 215 5.73 1.09 -20.58
C GLU A 215 5.20 2.52 -20.53
N ASN A 216 4.66 3.03 -21.64
CA ASN A 216 4.11 4.38 -21.75
C ASN A 216 2.59 4.46 -21.47
N GLY A 217 2.00 3.38 -20.98
CA GLY A 217 0.59 3.37 -20.56
C GLY A 217 0.37 4.28 -19.36
N LYS A 218 -0.59 5.21 -19.47
CA LYS A 218 -0.98 6.02 -18.31
C LYS A 218 -1.57 5.14 -17.24
N ILE A 219 -1.22 5.42 -16.00
CA ILE A 219 -1.78 4.73 -14.84
C ILE A 219 -3.24 5.16 -14.70
N ARG A 220 -4.15 4.20 -14.72
CA ARG A 220 -5.56 4.47 -14.40
C ARG A 220 -5.71 4.71 -12.90
N PRO A 221 -6.74 5.48 -12.48
CA PRO A 221 -7.11 5.55 -11.08
C PRO A 221 -7.29 4.13 -10.54
N SER A 222 -6.61 3.82 -9.44
CA SER A 222 -6.81 2.56 -8.73
C SER A 222 -8.30 2.38 -8.38
N LYS A 223 -8.79 1.15 -8.39
CA LYS A 223 -10.07 0.84 -7.73
C LYS A 223 -9.97 1.35 -6.31
N SER A 224 -10.84 2.29 -5.93
CA SER A 224 -10.86 2.76 -4.55
C SER A 224 -11.43 1.65 -3.67
N LEU A 225 -10.71 1.32 -2.59
CA LEU A 225 -11.24 0.41 -1.57
C LEU A 225 -12.63 0.85 -1.09
N GLN A 226 -12.82 2.16 -0.97
CA GLN A 226 -14.10 2.75 -0.56
C GLN A 226 -15.24 2.46 -1.53
N ASP A 227 -14.96 2.37 -2.84
CA ASP A 227 -15.96 2.11 -3.87
C ASP A 227 -16.24 0.61 -4.05
N SER A 228 -15.30 -0.24 -3.72
CA SER A 228 -15.37 -1.70 -3.91
C SER A 228 -15.90 -2.46 -2.69
N ILE A 229 -15.93 -1.83 -1.51
CA ILE A 229 -16.27 -2.51 -0.25
C ILE A 229 -17.60 -3.27 -0.28
N LYS A 230 -18.61 -2.71 -0.96
CA LYS A 230 -19.93 -3.36 -1.08
C LYS A 230 -19.81 -4.70 -1.81
N LYS A 231 -19.16 -4.71 -2.96
CA LYS A 231 -18.98 -5.91 -3.78
C LYS A 231 -18.12 -6.96 -3.05
N MET A 232 -17.11 -6.51 -2.27
CA MET A 232 -16.27 -7.41 -1.46
C MET A 232 -17.09 -8.12 -0.39
N ILE A 233 -17.99 -7.43 0.29
CA ILE A 233 -18.89 -8.04 1.29
C ILE A 233 -19.92 -8.96 0.62
N ASP A 234 -20.36 -8.65 -0.59
CA ASP A 234 -21.21 -9.52 -1.41
C ASP A 234 -20.47 -10.77 -1.94
N GLY A 235 -19.18 -10.91 -1.66
CA GLY A 235 -18.37 -12.08 -2.05
C GLY A 235 -17.60 -11.93 -3.35
N ASN A 236 -17.64 -10.77 -4.00
CA ASN A 236 -16.86 -10.51 -5.20
C ASN A 236 -15.42 -10.17 -4.85
N GLN A 237 -14.47 -10.78 -5.55
CA GLN A 237 -13.06 -10.47 -5.40
C GLN A 237 -12.71 -9.18 -6.14
N GLU A 238 -12.71 -8.05 -5.44
CA GLU A 238 -12.44 -6.73 -6.03
C GLU A 238 -10.95 -6.34 -5.99
N PHE A 239 -10.20 -6.89 -5.03
CA PHE A 239 -8.77 -6.65 -4.87
C PHE A 239 -8.02 -7.96 -4.83
N VAL A 240 -7.12 -8.14 -5.77
CA VAL A 240 -6.15 -9.23 -5.74
C VAL A 240 -5.04 -8.83 -4.76
N MET A 241 -4.84 -9.66 -3.74
CA MET A 241 -3.77 -9.46 -2.76
C MET A 241 -2.46 -9.98 -3.34
N LEU A 242 -1.43 -9.15 -3.30
CA LEU A 242 -0.11 -9.54 -3.79
C LEU A 242 0.72 -10.19 -2.68
N ASP A 243 1.44 -11.24 -3.06
CA ASP A 243 2.51 -11.88 -2.27
C ASP A 243 2.28 -11.85 -0.75
N GLU A 244 3.01 -10.99 -0.02
CA GLU A 244 2.94 -10.92 1.44
C GLU A 244 1.56 -10.52 1.98
N GLN A 245 0.75 -9.75 1.24
CA GLN A 245 -0.63 -9.46 1.65
C GLN A 245 -1.46 -10.74 1.68
N LYS A 246 -1.32 -11.60 0.66
CA LYS A 246 -1.99 -12.89 0.61
C LYS A 246 -1.52 -13.81 1.74
N VAL A 247 -0.21 -13.85 2.01
CA VAL A 247 0.36 -14.63 3.12
C VAL A 247 -0.18 -14.15 4.47
N VAL A 248 -0.19 -12.84 4.71
CA VAL A 248 -0.71 -12.25 5.96
C VAL A 248 -2.21 -12.52 6.11
N PHE A 249 -2.97 -12.34 5.04
CA PHE A 249 -4.41 -12.63 5.01
C PHE A 249 -4.72 -14.07 5.40
N GLU A 250 -4.08 -15.06 4.73
CA GLU A 250 -4.30 -16.48 4.97
C GLU A 250 -3.89 -16.91 6.39
N ASP A 251 -2.81 -16.31 6.89
CA ASP A 251 -2.32 -16.59 8.24
C ASP A 251 -3.29 -16.08 9.31
N ILE A 252 -3.85 -14.89 9.12
CA ILE A 252 -4.86 -14.32 10.03
C ILE A 252 -6.16 -15.14 9.94
N LEU A 253 -6.63 -15.44 8.72
CA LEU A 253 -7.83 -16.24 8.49
C LEU A 253 -7.74 -17.59 9.21
N LEU A 254 -6.64 -18.31 9.00
CA LEU A 254 -6.41 -19.62 9.64
C LEU A 254 -6.41 -19.50 11.18
N ASN A 255 -5.72 -18.50 11.75
CA ASN A 255 -5.66 -18.31 13.19
C ASN A 255 -7.03 -17.93 13.78
N SER A 256 -7.79 -17.08 13.10
CA SER A 256 -9.14 -16.71 13.51
C SER A 256 -10.10 -17.93 13.51
N LEU A 257 -10.05 -18.75 12.46
CA LEU A 257 -10.83 -20.00 12.40
C LEU A 257 -10.42 -21.01 13.49
N LYS A 258 -9.12 -21.10 13.80
CA LYS A 258 -8.62 -21.92 14.92
C LYS A 258 -9.12 -21.41 16.27
N CYS A 259 -9.12 -20.09 16.52
CA CYS A 259 -9.63 -19.49 17.75
C CYS A 259 -11.09 -19.91 18.02
N LYS A 260 -11.93 -19.85 16.97
CA LYS A 260 -13.35 -20.28 17.07
C LYS A 260 -13.47 -21.76 17.45
N LYS A 261 -12.56 -22.62 16.96
CA LYS A 261 -12.56 -24.07 17.17
C LYS A 261 -11.99 -24.46 18.52
N ASP A 262 -10.79 -23.96 18.88
CA ASP A 262 -10.04 -24.39 20.07
C ASP A 262 -10.25 -23.48 21.29
N LYS A 263 -10.98 -22.37 21.11
CA LYS A 263 -11.29 -21.37 22.14
C LYS A 263 -10.06 -20.72 22.79
N LYS A 264 -8.88 -20.86 22.16
CA LYS A 264 -7.66 -20.18 22.63
C LYS A 264 -7.62 -18.76 22.11
N LYS A 265 -7.27 -17.85 23.00
CA LYS A 265 -7.13 -16.43 22.68
C LYS A 265 -5.85 -16.16 21.89
N ARG A 266 -5.95 -15.45 20.76
CA ARG A 266 -4.79 -15.07 19.92
C ARG A 266 -4.81 -13.59 19.59
N THR A 267 -3.64 -12.98 19.66
CA THR A 267 -3.41 -11.60 19.28
C THR A 267 -2.41 -11.55 18.13
N ILE A 268 -2.83 -11.01 17.00
CA ILE A 268 -2.00 -10.89 15.81
C ILE A 268 -1.69 -9.42 15.58
N ILE A 269 -0.41 -9.09 15.45
CA ILE A 269 0.08 -7.73 15.20
C ILE A 269 0.59 -7.68 13.77
N VAL A 270 0.00 -6.85 12.92
CA VAL A 270 0.41 -6.66 11.53
C VAL A 270 1.09 -5.31 11.40
N LYS A 271 2.41 -5.32 11.32
CA LYS A 271 3.21 -4.13 11.09
C LYS A 271 3.24 -3.78 9.61
N GLY A 272 3.16 -2.49 9.30
CA GLY A 272 3.33 -2.04 7.91
C GLY A 272 3.31 -0.53 7.82
N GLY A 273 4.14 0.04 6.95
CA GLY A 273 4.20 1.46 6.68
C GLY A 273 2.94 2.01 6.01
N PRO A 274 2.90 3.32 5.70
CA PRO A 274 1.80 3.92 4.96
C PRO A 274 1.69 3.26 3.58
N GLY A 275 0.48 2.92 3.14
CA GLY A 275 0.26 2.38 1.79
C GLY A 275 0.64 0.92 1.57
N THR A 276 0.97 0.16 2.60
CA THR A 276 1.27 -1.29 2.45
C THR A 276 0.02 -2.18 2.32
N GLY A 277 -1.18 -1.56 2.30
CA GLY A 277 -2.44 -2.28 2.11
C GLY A 277 -3.03 -2.89 3.40
N LYS A 278 -2.62 -2.43 4.58
CA LYS A 278 -3.18 -2.86 5.88
C LYS A 278 -4.71 -2.89 5.87
N THR A 279 -5.33 -1.79 5.47
CA THR A 279 -6.78 -1.64 5.40
C THR A 279 -7.41 -2.57 4.35
N VAL A 280 -6.74 -2.79 3.21
CA VAL A 280 -7.21 -3.74 2.18
C VAL A 280 -7.28 -5.15 2.76
N VAL A 281 -6.23 -5.60 3.45
CA VAL A 281 -6.21 -6.90 4.13
C VAL A 281 -7.31 -6.98 5.21
N ALA A 282 -7.47 -5.92 6.02
CA ALA A 282 -8.50 -5.88 7.08
C ALA A 282 -9.92 -6.01 6.52
N ILE A 283 -10.25 -5.32 5.43
CA ILE A 283 -11.59 -5.35 4.83
C ILE A 283 -11.85 -6.70 4.12
N ASN A 284 -10.85 -7.26 3.43
CA ASN A 284 -10.99 -8.61 2.85
C ASN A 284 -11.21 -9.67 3.94
N LEU A 285 -10.50 -9.56 5.08
CA LEU A 285 -10.72 -10.44 6.23
C LEU A 285 -12.12 -10.26 6.83
N LEU A 286 -12.60 -9.02 6.97
CA LEU A 286 -13.97 -8.75 7.44
C LEU A 286 -15.00 -9.48 6.58
N ALA A 287 -14.87 -9.36 5.25
CA ALA A 287 -15.76 -10.01 4.31
C ALA A 287 -15.66 -11.55 4.41
N LYS A 288 -14.45 -12.10 4.31
CA LYS A 288 -14.24 -13.56 4.31
C LYS A 288 -14.66 -14.20 5.63
N LEU A 289 -14.27 -13.65 6.78
CA LEU A 289 -14.64 -14.21 8.08
C LEU A 289 -16.15 -14.10 8.35
N THR A 290 -16.82 -13.08 7.83
CA THR A 290 -18.29 -12.96 7.89
C THR A 290 -18.96 -14.08 7.06
N GLN A 291 -18.45 -14.39 5.87
CA GLN A 291 -18.90 -15.51 5.05
C GLN A 291 -18.69 -16.86 5.73
N GLU A 292 -17.60 -17.02 6.50
CA GLU A 292 -17.32 -18.20 7.32
C GLU A 292 -18.17 -18.28 8.61
N GLY A 293 -19.17 -17.38 8.75
CA GLY A 293 -20.11 -17.37 9.86
C GLY A 293 -19.50 -16.96 11.20
N GLN A 294 -18.44 -16.14 11.18
CA GLN A 294 -17.91 -15.54 12.39
C GLN A 294 -18.60 -14.22 12.74
N PHE A 295 -18.71 -13.90 14.01
CA PHE A 295 -19.04 -12.57 14.47
C PHE A 295 -17.78 -11.71 14.46
N VAL A 296 -17.63 -10.91 13.39
CA VAL A 296 -16.43 -10.09 13.13
C VAL A 296 -16.75 -8.62 13.21
N GLN A 297 -15.85 -7.84 13.79
CA GLN A 297 -15.95 -6.38 13.82
C GLN A 297 -14.67 -5.73 13.31
N TYR A 298 -14.83 -4.74 12.43
CA TYR A 298 -13.78 -3.79 12.07
C TYR A 298 -13.87 -2.60 13.02
N THR A 299 -12.76 -2.27 13.66
CA THR A 299 -12.68 -1.12 14.55
C THR A 299 -11.53 -0.20 14.18
N SER A 300 -11.76 1.08 14.32
CA SER A 300 -10.73 2.10 14.22
C SER A 300 -11.11 3.27 15.13
N LYS A 301 -10.10 3.91 15.73
CA LYS A 301 -10.34 5.14 16.48
C LYS A 301 -10.82 6.26 15.56
N ASN A 302 -10.26 6.36 14.35
CA ASN A 302 -10.68 7.36 13.40
C ASN A 302 -12.11 7.09 12.90
N SER A 303 -12.98 8.09 12.98
CA SER A 303 -14.38 7.95 12.56
C SER A 303 -14.54 8.00 11.05
N ALA A 304 -13.72 8.76 10.33
CA ALA A 304 -13.88 9.00 8.89
C ALA A 304 -13.91 7.71 8.04
N PRO A 305 -12.95 6.77 8.13
CA PRO A 305 -13.04 5.52 7.38
C PRO A 305 -14.32 4.73 7.68
N ARG A 306 -14.69 4.62 8.95
CA ARG A 306 -15.89 3.88 9.38
C ARG A 306 -17.17 4.45 8.76
N TYR A 307 -17.33 5.77 8.74
CA TYR A 307 -18.50 6.42 8.14
C TYR A 307 -18.51 6.29 6.62
N VAL A 308 -17.36 6.43 5.98
CA VAL A 308 -17.23 6.24 4.53
C VAL A 308 -17.62 4.82 4.14
N TYR A 309 -17.11 3.81 4.82
CA TYR A 309 -17.43 2.41 4.55
C TYR A 309 -18.91 2.10 4.84
N ALA A 310 -19.45 2.59 5.95
CA ALA A 310 -20.87 2.44 6.29
C ALA A 310 -21.79 3.10 5.25
N LYS A 311 -21.43 4.28 4.74
CA LYS A 311 -22.20 4.98 3.70
C LYS A 311 -22.16 4.23 2.36
N LYS A 312 -21.04 3.65 1.97
CA LYS A 312 -20.88 2.85 0.76
C LYS A 312 -21.64 1.52 0.81
N LEU A 313 -21.94 1.04 2.01
CA LEU A 313 -22.79 -0.14 2.25
C LEU A 313 -24.29 0.21 2.31
N SER A 314 -24.70 1.37 1.80
CA SER A 314 -26.12 1.73 1.68
C SER A 314 -26.86 0.66 0.86
N GLY A 315 -27.93 0.09 1.43
CA GLY A 315 -28.65 -1.07 0.86
C GLY A 315 -28.63 -2.32 1.75
N TYR A 316 -27.71 -2.41 2.72
CA TYR A 316 -27.78 -3.38 3.82
C TYR A 316 -28.65 -2.87 4.96
N LYS A 317 -29.15 -3.79 5.82
CA LYS A 317 -29.82 -3.40 7.04
C LYS A 317 -28.87 -2.52 7.87
N LYS A 318 -29.30 -1.32 8.21
CA LYS A 318 -28.50 -0.33 8.97
C LYS A 318 -27.90 -0.92 10.25
N SER A 319 -28.64 -1.78 10.95
CA SER A 319 -28.17 -2.48 12.15
C SER A 319 -26.99 -3.42 11.87
N SER A 320 -27.00 -4.15 10.76
CA SER A 320 -25.90 -5.05 10.40
C SER A 320 -24.62 -4.25 10.13
N VAL A 321 -24.71 -3.17 9.36
CA VAL A 321 -23.56 -2.30 9.06
C VAL A 321 -22.99 -1.67 10.33
N LEU A 322 -23.87 -1.14 11.22
CA LEU A 322 -23.44 -0.56 12.50
C LEU A 322 -22.81 -1.58 13.45
N ASN A 323 -23.14 -2.87 13.31
CA ASN A 323 -22.50 -3.93 14.08
C ASN A 323 -21.15 -4.36 13.50
N MET A 324 -20.91 -4.17 12.21
CA MET A 324 -19.63 -4.49 11.56
C MET A 324 -18.55 -3.42 11.81
N PHE A 325 -18.94 -2.14 11.91
CA PHE A 325 -18.00 -1.01 12.03
C PHE A 325 -18.18 -0.29 13.36
N LYS A 326 -17.23 -0.49 14.26
CA LYS A 326 -17.25 0.05 15.63
C LYS A 326 -16.13 1.07 15.86
N GLY A 327 -16.33 1.96 16.83
CA GLY A 327 -15.25 2.79 17.38
C GLY A 327 -14.45 2.01 18.41
N SER A 328 -13.18 2.36 18.60
CA SER A 328 -12.28 1.69 19.56
C SER A 328 -12.78 1.73 21.01
N GLY A 329 -13.63 2.70 21.37
CA GLY A 329 -14.25 2.80 22.70
C GLY A 329 -15.52 1.95 22.89
N SER A 330 -15.90 1.12 21.92
CA SER A 330 -17.11 0.30 22.01
C SER A 330 -16.93 -0.99 22.83
N TYR A 331 -15.72 -1.24 23.35
CA TYR A 331 -15.34 -2.51 24.00
C TYR A 331 -15.20 -2.41 25.52
N VAL A 332 -15.45 -1.24 26.12
CA VAL A 332 -15.21 -0.93 27.54
C VAL A 332 -15.88 -1.91 28.49
N ASP A 333 -17.17 -2.19 28.26
CA ASP A 333 -17.98 -3.00 29.20
C ASP A 333 -18.38 -4.36 28.62
N LEU A 334 -17.66 -4.85 27.62
CA LEU A 334 -17.97 -6.14 27.00
C LEU A 334 -17.41 -7.30 27.83
N GLU A 335 -18.20 -8.37 27.92
CA GLU A 335 -17.73 -9.64 28.51
C GLU A 335 -16.61 -10.26 27.68
N SER A 336 -15.81 -11.12 28.33
CA SER A 336 -14.70 -11.79 27.67
C SER A 336 -15.16 -12.68 26.54
N ASN A 337 -14.48 -12.57 25.37
CA ASN A 337 -14.69 -13.43 24.20
C ASN A 337 -16.10 -13.35 23.57
N MET A 338 -16.80 -12.24 23.71
CA MET A 338 -18.10 -12.03 23.06
C MET A 338 -18.01 -11.94 21.55
N ILE A 339 -16.86 -11.59 21.00
CA ILE A 339 -16.63 -11.40 19.57
C ILE A 339 -15.63 -12.44 19.10
N ASP A 340 -15.93 -13.13 17.99
CA ASP A 340 -15.01 -14.12 17.44
C ASP A 340 -13.71 -13.45 16.98
N THR A 341 -13.81 -12.38 16.17
CA THR A 341 -12.63 -11.65 15.68
C THR A 341 -12.84 -10.14 15.66
N VAL A 342 -11.89 -9.38 16.20
CA VAL A 342 -11.82 -7.92 16.07
C VAL A 342 -10.62 -7.54 15.20
N LEU A 343 -10.89 -6.82 14.11
CA LEU A 343 -9.89 -6.26 13.19
C LEU A 343 -9.70 -4.78 13.51
N CYS A 344 -8.66 -4.45 14.26
CA CYS A 344 -8.35 -3.09 14.68
C CYS A 344 -7.40 -2.42 13.70
N ASP A 345 -7.91 -1.52 12.86
CA ASP A 345 -7.12 -0.74 11.92
C ASP A 345 -6.63 0.57 12.56
N GLU A 346 -5.50 1.09 12.07
CA GLU A 346 -4.81 2.26 12.63
C GLU A 346 -4.58 2.12 14.16
N ALA A 347 -4.11 0.94 14.60
CA ALA A 347 -4.00 0.61 16.02
C ALA A 347 -3.04 1.53 16.79
N HIS A 348 -2.09 2.20 16.11
CA HIS A 348 -1.23 3.23 16.73
C HIS A 348 -2.01 4.41 17.30
N ARG A 349 -3.30 4.59 16.87
CA ARG A 349 -4.17 5.66 17.34
C ARG A 349 -4.97 5.32 18.60
N LEU A 350 -4.89 4.10 19.11
CA LEU A 350 -5.60 3.68 20.32
C LEU A 350 -5.17 4.51 21.54
N ASN A 351 -6.11 4.76 22.44
CA ASN A 351 -5.90 5.55 23.65
C ASN A 351 -6.00 4.70 24.91
N GLU A 352 -5.47 5.24 26.00
CA GLU A 352 -5.65 4.65 27.32
C GLU A 352 -7.15 4.59 27.69
N LYS A 353 -7.83 5.70 27.67
CA LYS A 353 -9.25 5.77 28.04
C LYS A 353 -10.15 6.21 26.91
N SER A 354 -11.38 5.73 26.95
CA SER A 354 -12.47 6.07 26.02
C SER A 354 -13.34 7.22 26.55
N GLY A 355 -14.32 7.65 25.74
CA GLY A 355 -15.26 8.72 26.04
C GLY A 355 -14.74 10.12 25.74
N LEU A 356 -15.68 11.08 25.63
CA LEU A 356 -15.37 12.47 25.28
C LEU A 356 -14.40 13.13 26.27
N TYR A 357 -14.50 12.78 27.53
CA TYR A 357 -13.66 13.30 28.61
C TYR A 357 -12.52 12.34 29.03
N SER A 358 -12.28 11.26 28.26
CA SER A 358 -11.31 10.21 28.63
C SER A 358 -11.56 9.63 30.03
N ASN A 359 -12.83 9.29 30.31
CA ASN A 359 -13.31 8.86 31.62
C ASN A 359 -13.94 7.46 31.62
N LEU A 360 -13.94 6.78 30.47
CA LEU A 360 -14.50 5.43 30.31
C LEU A 360 -13.42 4.43 30.03
N GLY A 361 -13.52 3.26 30.64
CA GLY A 361 -12.59 2.15 30.47
C GLY A 361 -11.23 2.36 31.12
N GLU A 362 -10.32 1.46 30.82
CA GLU A 362 -8.95 1.42 31.36
C GLU A 362 -7.91 1.58 30.25
N ASN A 363 -7.98 0.72 29.20
CA ASN A 363 -7.04 0.71 28.08
C ASN A 363 -7.70 0.07 26.87
N GLN A 364 -7.81 0.81 25.77
CA GLN A 364 -8.52 0.34 24.56
C GLN A 364 -7.90 -0.93 23.97
N ILE A 365 -6.58 -1.12 24.08
CA ILE A 365 -5.89 -2.36 23.63
C ILE A 365 -6.35 -3.54 24.50
N LYS A 366 -6.32 -3.38 25.82
CA LYS A 366 -6.77 -4.38 26.78
C LYS A 366 -8.23 -4.77 26.52
N GLU A 367 -9.10 -3.77 26.37
CA GLU A 367 -10.55 -3.95 26.14
C GLU A 367 -10.85 -4.72 24.86
N ILE A 368 -10.16 -4.41 23.75
CA ILE A 368 -10.28 -5.13 22.47
C ILE A 368 -9.83 -6.58 22.62
N ILE A 369 -8.67 -6.83 23.24
CA ILE A 369 -8.16 -8.19 23.47
C ILE A 369 -9.10 -8.96 24.40
N HIS A 370 -9.61 -8.32 25.45
CA HIS A 370 -10.56 -8.93 26.39
C HIS A 370 -11.85 -9.37 25.70
N ALA A 371 -12.45 -8.49 24.91
CA ALA A 371 -13.75 -8.71 24.26
C ALA A 371 -13.71 -9.73 23.12
N SER A 372 -12.54 -10.05 22.56
CA SER A 372 -12.42 -10.93 21.38
C SER A 372 -11.65 -12.22 21.66
N THR A 373 -11.99 -13.29 20.92
CA THR A 373 -11.22 -14.53 20.93
C THR A 373 -9.97 -14.39 20.05
N CYS A 374 -10.10 -13.70 18.90
CA CYS A 374 -8.99 -13.31 18.03
C CYS A 374 -8.95 -11.79 17.89
N SER A 375 -7.85 -11.16 18.26
CA SER A 375 -7.63 -9.72 18.06
C SER A 375 -6.52 -9.49 17.04
N VAL A 376 -6.79 -8.69 16.02
CA VAL A 376 -5.83 -8.35 14.97
C VAL A 376 -5.59 -6.85 14.98
N PHE A 377 -4.34 -6.43 15.18
CA PHE A 377 -3.94 -5.03 15.23
C PHE A 377 -3.09 -4.68 14.02
N PHE A 378 -3.63 -3.87 13.12
CA PHE A 378 -2.88 -3.28 12.00
C PHE A 378 -2.25 -1.98 12.46
N ILE A 379 -0.92 -1.91 12.48
CA ILE A 379 -0.18 -0.83 13.13
C ILE A 379 0.92 -0.24 12.27
N ASP A 380 1.09 1.07 12.39
CA ASP A 380 2.23 1.84 11.88
C ASP A 380 2.67 2.85 12.95
N GLU A 381 3.67 2.50 13.73
CA GLU A 381 4.13 3.35 14.84
C GLU A 381 4.64 4.72 14.38
N SER A 382 5.07 4.85 13.10
CA SER A 382 5.49 6.12 12.51
C SER A 382 4.35 7.09 12.18
N GLN A 383 3.09 6.67 12.33
CA GLN A 383 1.91 7.50 12.14
C GLN A 383 1.25 7.95 13.45
N ARG A 384 1.96 7.96 14.56
CA ARG A 384 1.52 8.58 15.80
C ARG A 384 1.41 10.10 15.61
N VAL A 385 0.24 10.65 15.84
CA VAL A 385 -0.05 12.09 15.59
C VAL A 385 -0.73 12.78 16.76
N THR A 386 -0.90 12.12 17.91
CA THR A 386 -1.37 12.75 19.14
C THR A 386 -0.63 12.21 20.37
N LEU A 387 -0.50 13.05 21.42
CA LEU A 387 0.10 12.64 22.70
C LEU A 387 -0.66 11.51 23.39
N LYS A 388 -1.96 11.36 23.12
CA LYS A 388 -2.82 10.34 23.71
C LYS A 388 -2.73 8.99 23.02
N ASP A 389 -2.05 8.89 21.88
CA ASP A 389 -1.90 7.66 21.13
C ASP A 389 -0.92 6.73 21.86
N ILE A 390 -1.43 5.61 22.38
CA ILE A 390 -0.64 4.62 23.14
C ILE A 390 -0.34 3.35 22.35
N GLY A 391 -0.90 3.22 21.14
CA GLY A 391 -0.79 2.01 20.33
C GLY A 391 0.65 1.78 19.87
N THR A 392 1.33 0.86 20.55
CA THR A 392 2.66 0.35 20.17
C THR A 392 2.67 -1.17 20.16
N VAL A 393 3.60 -1.75 19.41
CA VAL A 393 3.81 -3.20 19.41
C VAL A 393 4.07 -3.73 20.82
N ASN A 394 4.83 -2.98 21.61
CA ASN A 394 5.16 -3.37 22.98
C ASN A 394 3.94 -3.33 23.91
N GLU A 395 3.11 -2.30 23.80
CA GLU A 395 1.90 -2.18 24.63
C GLU A 395 0.87 -3.29 24.27
N ILE A 396 0.72 -3.60 22.98
CA ILE A 396 -0.14 -4.73 22.54
C ILE A 396 0.37 -6.06 23.09
N LYS A 397 1.70 -6.33 23.02
CA LYS A 397 2.31 -7.54 23.55
C LYS A 397 2.14 -7.66 25.07
N LYS A 398 2.27 -6.56 25.81
CA LYS A 398 2.07 -6.50 27.25
C LYS A 398 0.67 -6.96 27.63
N TRP A 399 -0.36 -6.32 27.07
CA TRP A 399 -1.75 -6.67 27.38
C TRP A 399 -2.16 -8.06 26.88
N ALA A 400 -1.64 -8.49 25.73
CA ALA A 400 -1.86 -9.83 25.24
C ALA A 400 -1.32 -10.88 26.23
N LYS A 401 -0.11 -10.67 26.76
CA LYS A 401 0.50 -11.54 27.77
C LYS A 401 -0.32 -11.57 29.07
N GLU A 402 -0.75 -10.41 29.56
CA GLU A 402 -1.57 -10.31 30.79
C GLU A 402 -2.91 -11.03 30.66
N LEU A 403 -3.50 -11.04 29.46
CA LEU A 403 -4.78 -11.70 29.17
C LEU A 403 -4.62 -13.15 28.67
N GLY A 404 -3.42 -13.74 28.73
CA GLY A 404 -3.15 -15.11 28.33
C GLY A 404 -3.32 -15.37 26.84
N SER A 405 -3.14 -14.37 25.99
CA SER A 405 -3.26 -14.47 24.53
C SER A 405 -1.93 -14.85 23.88
N GLU A 406 -1.97 -15.83 22.96
CA GLU A 406 -0.81 -16.15 22.11
C GLU A 406 -0.55 -15.02 21.11
N VAL A 407 0.69 -14.51 21.08
CA VAL A 407 1.04 -13.36 20.22
C VAL A 407 1.77 -13.82 18.97
N LYS A 408 1.31 -13.33 17.81
CA LYS A 408 2.00 -13.45 16.52
C LYS A 408 2.23 -12.07 15.92
N VAL A 409 3.43 -11.85 15.35
CA VAL A 409 3.77 -10.61 14.63
C VAL A 409 3.99 -10.93 13.18
N LEU A 410 3.33 -10.20 12.29
CA LEU A 410 3.42 -10.28 10.85
C LEU A 410 3.83 -8.91 10.30
N GLU A 411 4.34 -8.86 9.07
CA GLU A 411 4.81 -7.64 8.45
C GLU A 411 4.36 -7.51 7.01
N LEU A 412 3.97 -6.29 6.60
CA LEU A 412 3.65 -5.90 5.24
C LEU A 412 4.69 -4.86 4.79
N VAL A 413 5.54 -5.21 3.84
CA VAL A 413 6.65 -4.37 3.38
C VAL A 413 6.39 -3.70 2.04
N SER A 414 5.57 -4.28 1.15
CA SER A 414 5.33 -3.73 -0.18
C SER A 414 4.48 -2.46 -0.13
N GLN A 415 4.95 -1.41 -0.80
CA GLN A 415 4.29 -0.12 -0.88
C GLN A 415 3.37 -0.03 -2.09
N PHE A 416 2.12 0.43 -1.89
CA PHE A 416 1.10 0.61 -2.92
C PHE A 416 0.60 2.06 -3.06
N ARG A 417 1.03 2.96 -2.17
CA ARG A 417 0.77 4.41 -2.27
C ARG A 417 1.94 5.12 -2.92
N CYS A 418 1.74 6.39 -3.20
CA CYS A 418 2.78 7.25 -3.76
C CYS A 418 3.42 6.63 -5.02
N ASN A 419 2.57 6.11 -5.90
CA ASN A 419 2.99 5.41 -7.12
C ASN A 419 3.89 4.18 -6.86
N GLY A 420 3.72 3.51 -5.71
CA GLY A 420 4.58 2.40 -5.29
C GLY A 420 5.98 2.82 -4.83
N SER A 421 6.23 4.12 -4.66
CA SER A 421 7.56 4.66 -4.41
C SER A 421 7.96 4.60 -2.94
N ASN A 422 8.78 3.60 -2.58
CA ASN A 422 9.53 3.62 -1.31
C ASN A 422 10.53 4.79 -1.26
N GLY A 423 11.01 5.23 -2.41
CA GLY A 423 11.91 6.37 -2.55
C GLY A 423 11.29 7.68 -2.05
N TYR A 424 10.03 7.96 -2.44
CA TYR A 424 9.31 9.13 -1.95
C TYR A 424 9.17 9.15 -0.42
N LEU A 425 8.81 8.02 0.19
CA LEU A 425 8.69 7.94 1.65
C LEU A 425 10.05 8.11 2.34
N ALA A 426 11.10 7.53 1.76
CA ALA A 426 12.45 7.67 2.28
C ALA A 426 12.95 9.12 2.14
N TRP A 427 12.72 9.76 0.98
CA TRP A 427 13.02 11.17 0.78
C TRP A 427 12.25 12.06 1.77
N LEU A 428 10.95 11.78 1.97
CA LEU A 428 10.12 12.55 2.92
C LEU A 428 10.61 12.41 4.36
N ASP A 429 11.01 11.20 4.78
CA ASP A 429 11.61 10.96 6.08
C ASP A 429 12.93 11.73 6.26
N HIS A 430 13.72 11.85 5.19
CA HIS A 430 14.97 12.61 5.16
C HIS A 430 14.73 14.12 5.27
N VAL A 431 13.90 14.69 4.38
CA VAL A 431 13.69 16.15 4.35
C VAL A 431 12.93 16.69 5.54
N LEU A 432 12.12 15.87 6.22
CA LEU A 432 11.49 16.22 7.48
C LEU A 432 12.38 15.92 8.70
N GLU A 433 13.60 15.46 8.48
CA GLU A 433 14.56 15.06 9.54
C GLU A 433 13.94 14.09 10.57
N ILE A 434 13.13 13.13 10.08
CA ILE A 434 12.58 12.04 10.91
C ILE A 434 13.62 10.95 11.09
N ARG A 435 14.34 10.61 10.02
CA ARG A 435 15.47 9.69 10.00
C ARG A 435 16.36 9.93 8.78
N GLU A 436 17.62 9.60 8.90
CA GLU A 436 18.54 9.59 7.75
C GLU A 436 18.17 8.48 6.77
N THR A 437 18.17 8.81 5.48
CA THR A 437 17.92 7.86 4.40
C THR A 437 18.88 8.10 3.24
N ALA A 438 19.01 7.12 2.35
CA ALA A 438 19.83 7.25 1.16
C ALA A 438 19.19 8.10 0.03
N ASN A 439 17.89 8.43 0.16
CA ASN A 439 17.15 9.21 -0.84
C ASN A 439 17.22 10.69 -0.47
N LEU A 440 18.21 11.38 -1.00
CA LEU A 440 18.48 12.80 -0.70
C LEU A 440 17.66 13.75 -1.58
N ASP A 441 17.22 13.29 -2.75
CA ASP A 441 16.41 14.06 -3.70
C ASP A 441 15.30 13.18 -4.35
N MET A 442 14.51 13.81 -5.23
CA MET A 442 13.41 13.17 -5.95
C MET A 442 13.77 12.85 -7.41
N GLN A 443 15.04 12.97 -7.81
CA GLN A 443 15.47 12.54 -9.14
C GLN A 443 15.16 11.05 -9.26
N ASP A 444 14.63 10.58 -10.35
CA ASP A 444 14.30 9.16 -10.59
C ASP A 444 13.16 8.56 -9.73
N ILE A 445 12.44 9.38 -8.96
CA ILE A 445 11.26 8.95 -8.23
C ILE A 445 10.01 9.38 -9.03
N ASP A 446 9.26 8.39 -9.54
CA ASP A 446 8.03 8.63 -10.30
C ASP A 446 6.86 8.95 -9.34
N TYR A 447 6.85 10.20 -8.86
CA TYR A 447 5.77 10.75 -8.04
C TYR A 447 5.62 12.24 -8.32
N ASP A 448 4.39 12.71 -8.58
CA ASP A 448 4.12 14.12 -8.90
C ASP A 448 4.14 14.98 -7.63
N ILE A 449 5.32 15.48 -7.28
CA ILE A 449 5.50 16.42 -6.16
C ILE A 449 5.93 17.79 -6.64
N GLN A 450 5.29 18.84 -6.11
CA GLN A 450 5.65 20.23 -6.38
C GLN A 450 5.54 21.06 -5.11
N ILE A 451 6.51 21.94 -4.89
CA ILE A 451 6.46 22.97 -3.84
C ILE A 451 6.11 24.29 -4.50
N LEU A 452 5.00 24.86 -4.10
CA LEU A 452 4.38 26.03 -4.72
C LEU A 452 4.58 27.28 -3.86
N ASP A 453 4.60 28.45 -4.51
CA ASP A 453 4.90 29.72 -3.84
C ASP A 453 3.72 30.24 -3.01
N SER A 454 2.49 29.82 -3.33
CA SER A 454 1.31 30.27 -2.60
C SER A 454 0.26 29.14 -2.44
N PRO A 455 -0.56 29.22 -1.38
CA PRO A 455 -1.70 28.30 -1.22
C PRO A 455 -2.75 28.45 -2.35
N ASN A 456 -2.85 29.62 -3.01
CA ASN A 456 -3.74 29.82 -4.16
C ASN A 456 -3.35 28.90 -5.32
N GLN A 457 -2.07 28.75 -5.63
CA GLN A 457 -1.59 27.82 -6.66
C GLN A 457 -1.92 26.37 -6.30
N VAL A 458 -1.80 25.98 -5.02
CA VAL A 458 -2.23 24.65 -4.54
C VAL A 458 -3.73 24.46 -4.80
N LYS A 459 -4.54 25.47 -4.47
CA LYS A 459 -6.00 25.45 -4.66
C LYS A 459 -6.36 25.25 -6.13
N GLU A 460 -5.77 26.03 -7.03
CA GLU A 460 -6.01 25.93 -8.47
C GLU A 460 -5.73 24.54 -9.01
N ILE A 461 -4.55 23.98 -8.70
CA ILE A 461 -4.16 22.64 -9.15
C ILE A 461 -5.10 21.58 -8.57
N ILE A 462 -5.41 21.61 -7.29
CA ILE A 462 -6.28 20.64 -6.64
C ILE A 462 -7.71 20.70 -7.20
N PHE A 463 -8.24 21.90 -7.45
CA PHE A 463 -9.56 22.07 -8.05
C PHE A 463 -9.60 21.50 -9.47
N GLU A 464 -8.55 21.71 -10.27
CA GLU A 464 -8.45 21.13 -11.61
C GLU A 464 -8.38 19.60 -11.55
N LYS A 465 -7.49 19.05 -10.73
CA LYS A 465 -7.35 17.60 -10.54
C LYS A 465 -8.63 16.96 -10.01
N ASN A 466 -9.41 17.67 -9.20
CA ASN A 466 -10.66 17.14 -8.64
C ASN A 466 -11.79 16.99 -9.67
N LYS A 467 -11.77 17.76 -10.77
CA LYS A 467 -12.77 17.66 -11.86
C LYS A 467 -12.76 16.27 -12.51
N GLU A 468 -11.61 15.61 -12.57
CA GLU A 468 -11.48 14.31 -13.24
C GLU A 468 -12.21 13.18 -12.50
N ALA A 469 -12.09 13.11 -11.16
CA ALA A 469 -12.55 11.94 -10.40
C ALA A 469 -13.08 12.22 -8.99
N ASN A 470 -13.25 13.48 -8.57
CA ASN A 470 -13.60 13.85 -7.19
C ASN A 470 -12.69 13.21 -6.10
N LYS A 471 -11.39 13.09 -6.38
CA LYS A 471 -10.38 12.44 -5.51
C LYS A 471 -9.17 13.32 -5.22
N ALA A 472 -9.33 14.64 -5.27
CA ALA A 472 -8.29 15.59 -4.89
C ALA A 472 -8.79 16.51 -3.77
N ARG A 473 -7.97 16.73 -2.71
CA ARG A 473 -8.34 17.53 -1.53
C ARG A 473 -7.16 18.33 -1.04
N ILE A 474 -7.45 19.46 -0.39
CA ILE A 474 -6.47 20.25 0.33
C ILE A 474 -6.50 19.85 1.81
N LEU A 475 -5.34 19.73 2.41
CA LEU A 475 -5.14 19.35 3.80
C LEU A 475 -4.20 20.34 4.48
N ALA A 476 -4.41 20.61 5.77
CA ALA A 476 -3.52 21.48 6.54
C ALA A 476 -3.25 20.94 7.95
N GLY A 477 -2.13 21.40 8.53
CA GLY A 477 -1.82 21.22 9.96
C GLY A 477 -2.71 22.08 10.86
N TYR A 478 -2.55 21.95 12.16
CA TYR A 478 -3.39 22.65 13.16
C TYR A 478 -2.81 24.01 13.59
N CYS A 479 -2.56 24.91 12.66
CA CYS A 479 -2.00 26.23 12.95
C CYS A 479 -3.05 27.36 13.04
N TRP A 480 -4.29 27.10 12.63
CA TRP A 480 -5.36 28.08 12.59
C TRP A 480 -6.47 27.73 13.57
N GLU A 481 -7.09 28.77 14.16
CA GLU A 481 -8.18 28.56 15.10
C GLU A 481 -9.47 28.18 14.35
N TRP A 482 -10.16 27.17 14.80
CA TRP A 482 -11.41 26.74 14.22
C TRP A 482 -12.57 27.64 14.66
N ILE A 483 -13.23 28.30 13.70
CA ILE A 483 -14.37 29.20 13.93
C ILE A 483 -15.64 28.39 14.02
N ARG A 484 -16.20 28.27 15.24
CA ARG A 484 -17.36 27.39 15.51
C ARG A 484 -18.62 27.79 14.75
N GLU A 485 -18.84 29.09 14.51
CA GLU A 485 -19.96 29.65 13.76
C GLU A 485 -19.91 29.28 12.29
N GLY A 486 -18.74 28.91 11.79
CA GLY A 486 -18.48 28.56 10.39
C GLY A 486 -18.73 27.11 10.00
N LYS A 487 -19.15 26.25 10.93
CA LYS A 487 -19.20 24.79 10.74
C LYS A 487 -19.89 24.26 9.48
N SER A 488 -20.92 24.93 9.01
CA SER A 488 -21.67 24.54 7.81
C SER A 488 -21.63 25.59 6.71
N ARG A 489 -20.75 26.60 6.84
CA ARG A 489 -20.71 27.77 5.96
C ARG A 489 -19.36 27.87 5.26
N THR A 490 -19.37 27.78 3.93
CA THR A 490 -18.18 27.95 3.09
C THR A 490 -17.78 29.40 2.86
N ASP A 491 -18.57 30.36 3.35
CA ASP A 491 -18.31 31.79 3.32
C ASP A 491 -17.60 32.32 4.59
N ILE A 492 -17.35 31.44 5.57
CA ILE A 492 -16.53 31.72 6.75
C ILE A 492 -15.21 30.97 6.59
N HIS A 493 -14.11 31.72 6.58
CA HIS A 493 -12.80 31.18 6.28
C HIS A 493 -11.93 31.12 7.53
N ASP A 494 -11.62 29.92 7.99
CA ASP A 494 -10.76 29.67 9.17
C ASP A 494 -9.28 29.82 8.83
N ILE A 495 -8.90 29.43 7.62
CA ILE A 495 -7.53 29.55 7.14
C ILE A 495 -7.43 30.76 6.25
N VAL A 496 -6.65 31.76 6.71
CA VAL A 496 -6.34 33.00 5.99
C VAL A 496 -4.82 33.15 5.96
N ILE A 497 -4.26 33.24 4.76
CA ILE A 497 -2.82 33.41 4.50
C ILE A 497 -2.67 34.41 3.35
N ASP A 498 -2.25 35.63 3.65
CA ASP A 498 -2.18 36.76 2.69
C ASP A 498 -3.52 36.95 1.95
N ASP A 499 -3.54 36.70 0.65
CA ASP A 499 -4.72 36.77 -0.23
C ASP A 499 -5.47 35.43 -0.38
N PHE A 500 -4.98 34.37 0.26
CA PHE A 500 -5.65 33.06 0.29
C PHE A 500 -6.58 32.96 1.48
N GLU A 501 -7.81 32.51 1.21
CA GLU A 501 -8.76 32.21 2.27
C GLU A 501 -9.61 30.98 1.94
N MET A 502 -9.89 30.14 2.95
CA MET A 502 -10.69 28.92 2.78
C MET A 502 -11.22 28.40 4.12
N SER A 503 -12.41 27.79 4.08
CA SER A 503 -13.01 27.14 5.26
C SER A 503 -12.25 25.88 5.65
N TRP A 504 -12.27 25.53 6.95
CA TRP A 504 -11.55 24.38 7.47
C TRP A 504 -12.47 23.47 8.29
N ASN A 505 -12.45 22.15 7.97
CA ASN A 505 -13.19 21.10 8.69
C ASN A 505 -14.69 21.45 8.96
N LEU A 506 -15.44 21.65 7.89
CA LEU A 506 -16.89 21.86 8.00
C LEU A 506 -17.62 20.61 8.53
N ASP A 507 -18.94 20.70 8.78
CA ASP A 507 -19.75 19.61 9.38
C ASP A 507 -19.69 18.27 8.62
N ASN A 508 -19.26 18.27 7.35
CA ASN A 508 -19.12 17.08 6.50
C ASN A 508 -17.83 16.28 6.73
N THR A 509 -17.10 16.54 7.80
CA THR A 509 -15.80 15.91 8.10
C THR A 509 -15.80 14.38 8.01
N GLN A 510 -16.94 13.72 8.32
CA GLN A 510 -17.06 12.26 8.26
C GLN A 510 -17.11 11.70 6.84
N THR A 511 -17.52 12.49 5.86
CA THR A 511 -17.61 12.11 4.43
C THR A 511 -16.68 12.93 3.55
N PHE A 512 -15.74 13.65 4.14
CA PHE A 512 -14.80 14.56 3.47
C PHE A 512 -14.16 13.96 2.19
N ALA A 513 -13.76 12.70 2.24
CA ALA A 513 -13.09 12.05 1.10
C ALA A 513 -14.02 11.78 -0.10
N ILE A 514 -15.33 11.72 0.10
CA ILE A 514 -16.28 11.28 -0.93
C ILE A 514 -17.36 12.32 -1.27
N ASP A 515 -17.52 13.35 -0.44
CA ASP A 515 -18.48 14.42 -0.71
C ASP A 515 -17.91 15.37 -1.79
N PRO A 516 -18.60 15.56 -2.93
CA PRO A 516 -18.11 16.47 -3.97
C PRO A 516 -17.93 17.93 -3.50
N LYS A 517 -18.68 18.36 -2.47
CA LYS A 517 -18.59 19.72 -1.93
C LYS A 517 -17.34 19.93 -1.08
N SER A 518 -16.72 18.86 -0.57
CA SER A 518 -15.54 18.95 0.30
C SER A 518 -14.27 19.46 -0.40
N VAL A 519 -14.27 19.61 -1.71
CA VAL A 519 -13.19 20.33 -2.41
C VAL A 519 -13.14 21.81 -2.02
N ASN A 520 -14.25 22.38 -1.54
CA ASN A 520 -14.37 23.77 -1.11
C ASN A 520 -13.96 24.00 0.35
N GLU A 521 -13.48 22.98 1.03
CA GLU A 521 -12.95 23.06 2.40
C GLU A 521 -11.59 22.39 2.51
N ILE A 522 -10.79 22.84 3.48
CA ILE A 522 -9.53 22.21 3.84
C ILE A 522 -9.80 21.13 4.90
N GLY A 523 -9.26 19.95 4.70
CA GLY A 523 -9.30 18.87 5.68
C GLY A 523 -8.10 18.88 6.61
N CYS A 524 -8.15 18.04 7.63
CA CYS A 524 -7.06 17.83 8.59
C CYS A 524 -6.63 16.37 8.65
N ILE A 525 -5.69 16.07 9.52
CA ILE A 525 -5.20 14.71 9.75
C ILE A 525 -6.35 13.73 10.13
N HIS A 526 -7.33 14.17 10.91
CA HIS A 526 -8.43 13.31 11.37
C HIS A 526 -9.46 13.01 10.28
N THR A 527 -9.61 13.88 9.28
CA THR A 527 -10.53 13.70 8.15
C THR A 527 -9.90 12.94 6.99
N SER A 528 -8.57 12.82 6.96
CA SER A 528 -7.80 12.20 5.87
C SER A 528 -7.13 10.88 6.24
N GLN A 529 -6.78 10.66 7.52
CA GLN A 529 -6.06 9.45 7.93
C GLN A 529 -6.94 8.20 7.76
N GLY A 530 -6.37 7.15 7.17
CA GLY A 530 -7.08 5.92 6.82
C GLY A 530 -7.87 6.00 5.50
N LEU A 531 -7.84 7.15 4.81
CA LEU A 531 -8.47 7.37 3.51
C LEU A 531 -7.43 7.64 2.42
N GLU A 532 -7.84 7.54 1.17
CA GLU A 532 -6.97 7.67 -0.01
C GLU A 532 -7.53 8.71 -0.98
N PHE A 533 -6.62 9.53 -1.52
CA PHE A 533 -6.89 10.52 -2.55
C PHE A 533 -5.96 10.28 -3.74
N ASP A 534 -6.35 10.67 -4.92
CA ASP A 534 -5.44 10.63 -6.07
C ASP A 534 -4.37 11.72 -5.92
N TYR A 535 -4.79 12.93 -5.54
CA TYR A 535 -3.91 14.06 -5.32
C TYR A 535 -4.23 14.78 -4.01
N VAL A 536 -3.21 15.29 -3.35
CA VAL A 536 -3.37 16.14 -2.16
C VAL A 536 -2.61 17.44 -2.30
N GLY A 537 -3.25 18.53 -1.88
CA GLY A 537 -2.60 19.79 -1.57
C GLY A 537 -2.29 19.83 -0.07
N VAL A 538 -1.11 20.21 0.35
CA VAL A 538 -0.74 20.29 1.77
C VAL A 538 -0.26 21.70 2.09
N ILE A 539 -0.88 22.33 3.08
CA ILE A 539 -0.45 23.63 3.61
C ILE A 539 0.28 23.40 4.92
N ILE A 540 1.57 23.72 4.95
CA ILE A 540 2.41 23.67 6.14
C ILE A 540 2.38 25.05 6.79
N GLY A 541 1.98 25.09 8.08
CA GLY A 541 1.87 26.31 8.85
C GLY A 541 3.13 26.64 9.66
N ASP A 542 3.02 27.68 10.49
CA ASP A 542 4.14 28.22 11.28
C ASP A 542 4.69 27.27 12.37
N ASP A 543 4.02 26.15 12.60
CA ASP A 543 4.48 25.11 13.54
C ASP A 543 5.67 24.29 13.01
N MET A 544 6.05 24.47 11.71
CA MET A 544 7.24 23.88 11.11
C MET A 544 7.95 24.92 10.23
N ARG A 545 9.21 25.17 10.50
CA ARG A 545 10.05 26.17 9.80
C ARG A 545 11.44 25.60 9.50
N TYR A 546 12.20 26.28 8.67
CA TYR A 546 13.60 25.95 8.40
C TYR A 546 14.51 27.07 8.92
N GLU A 547 15.29 26.74 9.95
CA GLU A 547 16.16 27.70 10.62
C GLU A 547 17.55 27.08 10.80
N GLU A 548 18.60 27.85 10.54
CA GLU A 548 20.01 27.47 10.77
C GLU A 548 20.43 26.10 10.19
N GLY A 549 19.82 25.72 9.07
CA GLY A 549 20.14 24.46 8.39
C GLY A 549 19.31 23.25 8.82
N HIS A 550 18.33 23.43 9.70
CA HIS A 550 17.50 22.35 10.27
C HIS A 550 15.99 22.65 10.21
N ILE A 551 15.21 21.56 10.24
CA ILE A 551 13.77 21.64 10.49
C ILE A 551 13.52 21.94 11.96
N VAL A 552 12.87 23.06 12.23
CA VAL A 552 12.48 23.48 13.58
C VAL A 552 10.96 23.39 13.72
N THR A 553 10.50 22.72 14.75
CA THR A 553 9.08 22.64 15.09
C THR A 553 8.75 23.50 16.31
N ASP A 554 7.55 24.09 16.30
CA ASP A 554 7.09 24.98 17.37
C ASP A 554 5.65 24.72 17.76
N PHE A 555 5.45 23.97 18.82
CA PHE A 555 4.11 23.64 19.31
C PHE A 555 3.30 24.85 19.78
N THR A 556 3.95 26.01 20.04
CA THR A 556 3.27 27.24 20.48
C THR A 556 2.53 27.93 19.32
N LYS A 557 2.88 27.60 18.08
CA LYS A 557 2.25 28.08 16.84
C LYS A 557 1.01 27.28 16.47
N ARG A 558 0.72 26.20 17.19
CA ARG A 558 -0.50 25.43 16.95
C ARG A 558 -1.69 26.09 17.63
N ALA A 559 -2.87 25.95 17.01
CA ALA A 559 -4.11 26.51 17.51
C ALA A 559 -4.44 25.99 18.92
N LYS A 560 -5.07 26.83 19.72
CA LYS A 560 -5.53 26.44 21.07
C LYS A 560 -6.58 25.33 21.03
N THR A 561 -7.30 25.20 19.93
CA THR A 561 -8.30 24.17 19.68
C THR A 561 -7.68 22.81 19.32
N ASP A 562 -6.38 22.74 19.02
CA ASP A 562 -5.70 21.49 18.71
C ASP A 562 -5.68 20.53 19.89
N GLN A 563 -6.28 19.36 19.70
CA GLN A 563 -6.31 18.29 20.70
C GLN A 563 -5.12 17.31 20.59
N SER A 564 -4.34 17.40 19.49
CA SER A 564 -3.22 16.47 19.26
C SER A 564 -2.08 16.65 20.27
N LEU A 565 -1.83 17.89 20.66
CA LEU A 565 -0.83 18.27 21.67
C LEU A 565 -1.44 18.66 23.02
N LYS A 566 -2.66 18.20 23.30
CA LYS A 566 -3.31 18.48 24.59
C LYS A 566 -2.51 17.91 25.76
N GLY A 567 -2.07 18.81 26.66
CA GLY A 567 -1.23 18.46 27.82
C GLY A 567 0.24 18.82 27.63
N ILE A 568 0.69 19.18 26.43
CA ILE A 568 2.09 19.49 26.14
C ILE A 568 2.64 20.65 27.01
N LYS A 569 1.83 21.68 27.29
CA LYS A 569 2.25 22.81 28.11
C LYS A 569 2.52 22.41 29.56
N ALA A 570 1.77 21.46 30.11
CA ALA A 570 2.00 20.91 31.43
C ALA A 570 3.24 20.01 31.44
N LEU A 571 3.40 19.19 30.41
CA LEU A 571 4.60 18.37 30.23
C LEU A 571 5.86 19.26 30.10
N TYR A 572 5.79 20.34 29.31
CA TYR A 572 6.90 21.27 29.12
C TYR A 572 7.36 21.94 30.42
N LYS A 573 6.42 22.25 31.34
CA LYS A 573 6.77 22.78 32.67
C LYS A 573 7.48 21.77 33.55
N ASN A 574 7.17 20.49 33.42
CA ASN A 574 7.71 19.43 34.26
C ASN A 574 8.98 18.81 33.66
N ASP A 575 9.01 18.67 32.34
CA ASP A 575 10.10 18.04 31.58
C ASP A 575 10.11 18.67 30.16
N SER A 576 10.87 19.75 30.02
CA SER A 576 10.91 20.54 28.78
C SER A 576 11.53 19.77 27.62
N GLU A 577 12.60 18.98 27.87
CA GLU A 577 13.30 18.24 26.83
C GLU A 577 12.39 17.15 26.24
N ARG A 578 11.74 16.39 27.11
CA ARG A 578 10.76 15.39 26.68
C ARG A 578 9.58 16.01 25.93
N ALA A 579 9.05 17.15 26.40
CA ALA A 579 7.94 17.83 25.75
C ALA A 579 8.30 18.29 24.35
N LEU A 580 9.48 18.89 24.16
CA LEU A 580 9.96 19.32 22.85
C LEU A 580 10.14 18.14 21.91
N LYS A 581 10.73 17.05 22.36
CA LYS A 581 10.92 15.84 21.56
C LYS A 581 9.58 15.22 21.12
N GLU A 582 8.62 15.08 22.05
CA GLU A 582 7.29 14.53 21.71
C GLU A 582 6.49 15.46 20.78
N ALA A 583 6.62 16.78 20.96
CA ALA A 583 5.98 17.75 20.06
C ALA A 583 6.58 17.71 18.65
N ASP A 584 7.92 17.65 18.54
CA ASP A 584 8.64 17.53 17.27
C ASP A 584 8.19 16.28 16.50
N GLU A 585 8.18 15.13 17.16
CA GLU A 585 7.71 13.87 16.58
C GLU A 585 6.27 13.98 16.04
N ILE A 586 5.35 14.53 16.82
CA ILE A 586 3.93 14.64 16.44
C ILE A 586 3.74 15.62 15.28
N ILE A 587 4.43 16.75 15.28
CA ILE A 587 4.34 17.76 14.20
C ILE A 587 4.89 17.17 12.90
N LYS A 588 6.08 16.59 12.92
CA LYS A 588 6.72 15.96 11.76
C LYS A 588 5.86 14.81 11.21
N ASN A 589 5.38 13.92 12.09
CA ASN A 589 4.49 12.82 11.70
C ASN A 589 3.15 13.31 11.13
N THR A 590 2.62 14.43 11.60
CA THR A 590 1.40 15.04 11.03
C THR A 590 1.63 15.39 9.56
N TYR A 591 2.64 16.17 9.24
CA TYR A 591 2.92 16.57 7.86
C TYR A 591 3.34 15.38 6.98
N ARG A 592 4.17 14.48 7.51
CA ARG A 592 4.49 13.22 6.83
C ARG A 592 3.21 12.46 6.44
N THR A 593 2.28 12.35 7.37
CA THR A 593 1.02 11.63 7.11
C THR A 593 0.16 12.36 6.08
N LEU A 594 0.04 13.69 6.16
CA LEU A 594 -0.72 14.47 5.17
C LEU A 594 -0.11 14.34 3.76
N MET A 595 1.20 14.49 3.64
CA MET A 595 1.91 14.41 2.37
C MET A 595 1.88 13.00 1.74
N THR A 596 1.64 11.96 2.52
CA THR A 596 1.51 10.57 2.03
C THR A 596 0.09 10.14 1.72
N ARG A 597 -0.91 11.04 1.74
CA ARG A 597 -2.30 10.69 1.40
C ARG A 597 -2.58 10.64 -0.10
N GLY A 598 -1.79 11.33 -0.92
CA GLY A 598 -1.92 11.30 -2.38
C GLY A 598 -1.34 10.00 -2.96
N MET A 599 -2.14 9.32 -3.78
CA MET A 599 -1.69 8.11 -4.49
C MET A 599 -0.76 8.48 -5.66
N LYS A 600 -1.05 9.58 -6.35
CA LYS A 600 -0.38 10.02 -7.59
C LYS A 600 0.46 11.26 -7.41
N GLY A 601 0.09 12.16 -6.49
CA GLY A 601 0.84 13.40 -6.30
C GLY A 601 0.48 14.19 -5.05
N CYS A 602 1.42 15.08 -4.69
CA CYS A 602 1.34 15.99 -3.56
C CYS A 602 1.85 17.38 -3.94
N TYR A 603 1.04 18.41 -3.68
CA TYR A 603 1.36 19.81 -3.95
C TYR A 603 1.44 20.56 -2.63
N VAL A 604 2.60 21.13 -2.31
CA VAL A 604 2.88 21.69 -0.99
C VAL A 604 3.06 23.21 -1.07
N SER A 605 2.47 23.92 -0.13
CA SER A 605 2.78 25.31 0.16
C SER A 605 3.13 25.47 1.63
N CYS A 606 4.12 26.32 1.94
CA CYS A 606 4.58 26.60 3.30
C CYS A 606 4.36 28.06 3.64
N THR A 607 3.96 28.38 4.87
CA THR A 607 3.93 29.77 5.37
C THR A 607 5.35 30.30 5.55
N ASP A 608 6.33 29.44 5.91
CA ASP A 608 7.73 29.78 5.99
C ASP A 608 8.42 29.65 4.62
N SER A 609 8.91 30.79 4.08
CA SER A 609 9.55 30.83 2.78
C SER A 609 10.89 30.06 2.72
N LYS A 610 11.62 29.99 3.84
CA LYS A 610 12.89 29.25 3.91
C LYS A 610 12.64 27.75 3.86
N LEU A 611 11.57 27.26 4.52
CA LEU A 611 11.13 25.88 4.42
C LEU A 611 10.71 25.54 2.99
N ALA A 612 9.94 26.41 2.33
CA ALA A 612 9.56 26.23 0.93
C ALA A 612 10.78 26.11 0.01
N GLU A 613 11.77 26.97 0.19
CA GLU A 613 13.01 26.96 -0.59
C GLU A 613 13.83 25.68 -0.32
N TYR A 614 13.99 25.30 0.94
CA TYR A 614 14.67 24.06 1.32
C TYR A 614 14.03 22.83 0.65
N LEU A 615 12.70 22.70 0.73
CA LEU A 615 11.98 21.60 0.11
C LEU A 615 12.10 21.63 -1.43
N LYS A 616 12.07 22.80 -2.08
CA LYS A 616 12.31 22.94 -3.53
C LYS A 616 13.70 22.46 -3.92
N GLN A 617 14.72 22.85 -3.16
CA GLN A 617 16.10 22.42 -3.41
C GLN A 617 16.25 20.91 -3.23
N SER A 618 15.57 20.32 -2.25
CA SER A 618 15.60 18.87 -1.95
C SER A 618 14.88 18.02 -3.00
N ILE A 619 13.98 18.58 -3.79
CA ILE A 619 13.38 17.85 -4.94
C ILE A 619 14.42 17.63 -6.04
N GLY A 620 15.45 18.45 -6.13
CA GLY A 620 16.43 18.44 -7.20
C GLY A 620 15.94 19.18 -8.45
N ARG A 621 16.86 19.60 -9.30
CA ARG A 621 16.52 20.21 -10.58
C ARG A 621 16.07 19.12 -11.55
N LYS A 622 14.80 19.11 -11.95
CA LYS A 622 14.38 18.35 -13.15
C LYS A 622 15.25 18.82 -14.31
N ARG A 623 16.10 17.95 -14.84
CA ARG A 623 16.85 18.17 -16.08
C ARG A 623 15.92 18.09 -17.29
#